data_69c2ef5168d8b7712ba11bbd4f0189fe
#
_entry.id   69c2ef5168d8b7712ba11bbd4f0189fe
#
_cell.length_a   1.000
_cell.length_b   1.000
_cell.length_c   1.000
_cell.angle_alpha   90.00
_cell.angle_beta   90.00
_cell.angle_gamma   90.00
#
_symmetry.space_group_name_H-M   'P 1'
#
loop_
_entity.id
_entity.type
_entity.pdbx_description
1 polymer ?
#
loop_
_entity_poly.entity_id
_entity_poly.type
_entity_poly.pdbx_seq_one_letter_code
_entity_poly.pdbx_strand_id
1 'polypeptide(L)'
;KNKGIVFGFKLVRGAYMEKEREYANLMNIKSPICLDKSSTDLNFDKGLDFIFNNIDKVSLVCGSHNEHSTLKIMKKMSELGISKNDEKVWFGQLYGMSDNITFNLAKMGYNVFKILPFGPVRNLMPYLIRRAEENSSVKGQTGRELQLIITEINRRKQKIINKDS
;
A
#
# COMPACT_ATOMS: atom_id res chain seq x y z
N LYS A 1 -27.62 -20.09 11.52
CA LYS A 1 -27.92 -19.27 10.32
C LYS A 1 -26.76 -18.33 10.14
N ASN A 2 -25.93 -18.51 9.09
CA ASN A 2 -24.85 -17.58 8.73
C ASN A 2 -25.48 -16.22 8.38
N LYS A 3 -25.12 -15.19 9.15
CA LYS A 3 -25.69 -13.83 9.00
C LYS A 3 -25.12 -13.06 7.80
N GLY A 4 -24.48 -13.68 6.83
CA GLY A 4 -23.95 -13.00 5.64
C GLY A 4 -22.98 -11.85 5.94
N ILE A 5 -22.23 -11.93 7.05
CA ILE A 5 -21.28 -10.88 7.48
C ILE A 5 -20.03 -10.98 6.58
N VAL A 6 -19.67 -9.85 5.96
CA VAL A 6 -18.41 -9.67 5.24
C VAL A 6 -17.46 -8.85 6.12
N PHE A 7 -16.23 -9.33 6.28
CA PHE A 7 -15.19 -8.65 7.06
C PHE A 7 -14.34 -7.76 6.17
N GLY A 8 -14.19 -6.49 6.53
CA GLY A 8 -13.27 -5.57 5.86
C GLY A 8 -11.89 -5.57 6.54
N PHE A 9 -10.83 -5.84 5.80
CA PHE A 9 -9.45 -5.75 6.29
C PHE A 9 -8.68 -4.66 5.56
N LYS A 10 -8.05 -3.78 6.34
CA LYS A 10 -7.00 -2.89 5.85
C LYS A 10 -5.64 -3.51 6.17
N LEU A 11 -4.98 -4.06 5.17
CA LEU A 11 -3.66 -4.67 5.32
C LEU A 11 -2.57 -3.62 5.06
N VAL A 12 -1.71 -3.42 6.06
CA VAL A 12 -0.62 -2.44 6.04
C VAL A 12 0.62 -3.01 6.72
N ARG A 13 1.79 -2.43 6.46
CA ARG A 13 3.04 -2.72 7.17
C ARG A 13 3.29 -1.69 8.26
N GLY A 14 3.92 -2.11 9.38
CA GLY A 14 4.42 -1.21 10.43
C GLY A 14 3.37 -0.49 11.25
N ALA A 15 2.11 -0.94 11.24
CA ALA A 15 1.07 -0.34 12.05
C ALA A 15 1.30 -0.60 13.54
N TYR A 16 1.14 0.46 14.36
CA TYR A 16 1.19 0.41 15.83
C TYR A 16 2.48 -0.18 16.44
N MET A 17 3.56 -0.25 15.70
CA MET A 17 4.78 -0.96 16.05
C MET A 17 5.35 -0.55 17.42
N GLU A 18 5.43 0.75 17.70
CA GLU A 18 5.95 1.29 18.96
C GLU A 18 5.03 0.92 20.14
N LYS A 19 3.72 1.14 19.99
CA LYS A 19 2.73 0.83 21.02
C LYS A 19 2.68 -0.67 21.37
N GLU A 20 2.75 -1.53 20.37
CA GLU A 20 2.75 -2.98 20.57
C GLU A 20 4.02 -3.47 21.26
N ARG A 21 5.17 -2.88 20.94
CA ARG A 21 6.44 -3.18 21.63
C ARG A 21 6.41 -2.71 23.08
N GLU A 22 5.94 -1.49 23.33
CA GLU A 22 5.79 -0.94 24.66
C GLU A 22 4.83 -1.77 25.51
N TYR A 23 3.66 -2.11 24.97
CA TYR A 23 2.69 -2.96 25.64
C TYR A 23 3.27 -4.36 25.95
N ALA A 24 3.96 -4.98 25.01
CA ALA A 24 4.58 -6.27 25.22
C ALA A 24 5.64 -6.22 26.34
N ASN A 25 6.43 -5.16 26.42
CA ASN A 25 7.40 -4.94 27.50
C ASN A 25 6.71 -4.75 28.85
N LEU A 26 5.66 -3.92 28.92
CA LEU A 26 4.90 -3.67 30.16
C LEU A 26 4.25 -4.96 30.69
N MET A 27 3.71 -5.77 29.79
CA MET A 27 3.01 -7.02 30.15
C MET A 27 3.94 -8.23 30.27
N ASN A 28 5.25 -8.05 30.01
CA ASN A 28 6.25 -9.12 29.97
C ASN A 28 5.83 -10.31 29.08
N ILE A 29 5.30 -9.99 27.89
CA ILE A 29 4.90 -10.97 26.88
C ILE A 29 5.73 -10.81 25.59
N LYS A 30 5.72 -11.84 24.76
CA LYS A 30 6.41 -11.76 23.46
C LYS A 30 5.73 -10.71 22.56
N SER A 31 6.52 -9.78 22.01
CA SER A 31 6.02 -8.79 21.07
C SER A 31 5.47 -9.46 19.79
N PRO A 32 4.28 -9.04 19.30
CA PRO A 32 3.72 -9.52 18.03
C PRO A 32 4.42 -8.91 16.81
N ILE A 33 5.30 -7.92 17.01
CA ILE A 33 5.99 -7.20 15.95
C ILE A 33 7.11 -8.05 15.37
N CYS A 34 7.16 -8.16 14.04
CA CYS A 34 8.24 -8.85 13.34
C CYS A 34 9.60 -8.22 13.62
N LEU A 35 10.65 -9.05 13.67
CA LEU A 35 12.01 -8.63 14.06
C LEU A 35 12.65 -7.74 13.00
N ASP A 36 12.38 -8.02 11.72
CA ASP A 36 13.01 -7.36 10.58
C ASP A 36 12.04 -7.14 9.41
N LYS A 37 12.54 -6.46 8.37
CA LYS A 37 11.77 -6.17 7.16
C LYS A 37 11.37 -7.44 6.41
N SER A 38 12.25 -8.42 6.32
CA SER A 38 11.99 -9.66 5.58
C SER A 38 10.84 -10.45 6.22
N SER A 39 10.89 -10.61 7.55
CA SER A 39 9.81 -11.24 8.33
C SER A 39 8.48 -10.48 8.18
N THR A 40 8.54 -9.15 8.15
CA THR A 40 7.36 -8.29 7.94
C THR A 40 6.77 -8.51 6.54
N ASP A 41 7.61 -8.55 5.51
CA ASP A 41 7.17 -8.80 4.14
C ASP A 41 6.54 -10.19 3.99
N LEU A 42 7.17 -11.21 4.58
CA LEU A 42 6.63 -12.57 4.60
C LEU A 42 5.27 -12.65 5.33
N ASN A 43 5.14 -11.97 6.47
CA ASN A 43 3.90 -11.95 7.23
C ASN A 43 2.78 -11.21 6.49
N PHE A 44 3.11 -10.11 5.82
CA PHE A 44 2.19 -9.41 4.93
C PHE A 44 1.69 -10.31 3.80
N ASP A 45 2.59 -11.05 3.18
CA ASP A 45 2.28 -11.97 2.11
C ASP A 45 1.38 -13.13 2.56
N LYS A 46 1.63 -13.69 3.76
CA LYS A 46 0.73 -14.67 4.38
C LYS A 46 -0.66 -14.10 4.64
N GLY A 47 -0.74 -12.83 5.08
CA GLY A 47 -2.00 -12.12 5.23
C GLY A 47 -2.76 -11.98 3.92
N LEU A 48 -2.06 -11.65 2.83
CA LEU A 48 -2.65 -11.62 1.49
C LEU A 48 -3.19 -12.99 1.07
N ASP A 49 -2.41 -14.05 1.26
CA ASP A 49 -2.82 -15.40 0.92
C ASP A 49 -4.07 -15.82 1.70
N PHE A 50 -4.12 -15.52 3.00
CA PHE A 50 -5.29 -15.78 3.84
C PHE A 50 -6.52 -15.02 3.34
N ILE A 51 -6.39 -13.73 3.01
CA ILE A 51 -7.50 -12.90 2.52
C ILE A 51 -8.04 -13.44 1.19
N PHE A 52 -7.16 -13.73 0.24
CA PHE A 52 -7.60 -14.23 -1.07
C PHE A 52 -8.21 -15.64 -1.02
N ASN A 53 -7.77 -16.49 -0.09
CA ASN A 53 -8.38 -17.80 0.15
C ASN A 53 -9.80 -17.69 0.77
N ASN A 54 -10.18 -16.52 1.28
CA ASN A 54 -11.48 -16.26 1.90
C ASN A 54 -12.18 -15.05 1.27
N ILE A 55 -11.89 -14.72 0.03
CA ILE A 55 -12.35 -13.48 -0.63
C ILE A 55 -13.88 -13.41 -0.80
N ASP A 56 -14.56 -14.51 -0.71
CA ASP A 56 -16.04 -14.59 -0.67
C ASP A 56 -16.62 -13.88 0.58
N LYS A 57 -15.89 -13.91 1.70
CA LYS A 57 -16.30 -13.38 3.01
C LYS A 57 -15.48 -12.16 3.49
N VAL A 58 -14.50 -11.76 2.71
CA VAL A 58 -13.52 -10.74 3.11
C VAL A 58 -13.38 -9.67 2.03
N SER A 59 -13.27 -8.41 2.44
CA SER A 59 -12.86 -7.29 1.58
C SER A 59 -11.47 -6.81 1.99
N LEU A 60 -10.64 -6.49 1.02
CA LEU A 60 -9.27 -6.03 1.19
C LEU A 60 -9.10 -4.57 0.81
N VAL A 61 -8.58 -3.77 1.73
CA VAL A 61 -7.91 -2.50 1.42
C VAL A 61 -6.40 -2.71 1.61
N CYS A 62 -5.64 -2.74 0.52
CA CYS A 62 -4.19 -2.79 0.58
C CYS A 62 -3.61 -1.39 0.71
N GLY A 63 -3.18 -0.99 1.92
CA GLY A 63 -2.50 0.26 2.19
C GLY A 63 -0.98 0.09 2.05
N SER A 64 -0.45 0.23 0.83
CA SER A 64 0.97 -0.03 0.57
C SER A 64 1.54 0.83 -0.55
N HIS A 65 2.83 1.20 -0.40
CA HIS A 65 3.67 1.84 -1.41
C HIS A 65 4.61 0.84 -2.11
N ASN A 66 4.46 -0.46 -1.82
CA ASN A 66 5.32 -1.51 -2.34
C ASN A 66 4.77 -2.06 -3.66
N GLU A 67 5.52 -1.86 -4.76
CA GLU A 67 5.15 -2.31 -6.10
C GLU A 67 5.00 -3.84 -6.16
N HIS A 68 5.91 -4.58 -5.49
CA HIS A 68 5.86 -6.05 -5.49
C HIS A 68 4.56 -6.57 -4.88
N SER A 69 4.11 -5.99 -3.76
CA SER A 69 2.83 -6.36 -3.14
C SER A 69 1.64 -6.01 -4.02
N THR A 70 1.71 -4.87 -4.70
CA THR A 70 0.70 -4.47 -5.68
C THR A 70 0.58 -5.48 -6.82
N LEU A 71 1.71 -5.86 -7.43
CA LEU A 71 1.75 -6.87 -8.50
C LEU A 71 1.28 -8.24 -8.02
N LYS A 72 1.62 -8.64 -6.80
CA LYS A 72 1.15 -9.90 -6.19
C LYS A 72 -0.38 -9.93 -6.06
N ILE A 73 -1.00 -8.82 -5.63
CA ILE A 73 -2.46 -8.72 -5.54
C ILE A 73 -3.09 -8.81 -6.93
N MET A 74 -2.58 -8.05 -7.90
CA MET A 74 -3.07 -8.08 -9.28
C MET A 74 -3.02 -9.50 -9.88
N LYS A 75 -1.90 -10.20 -9.63
CA LYS A 75 -1.71 -11.59 -10.07
C LYS A 75 -2.76 -12.52 -9.44
N LYS A 76 -2.96 -12.42 -8.12
CA LYS A 76 -3.99 -13.22 -7.41
C LYS A 76 -5.40 -12.93 -7.90
N MET A 77 -5.75 -11.68 -8.14
CA MET A 77 -7.05 -11.32 -8.73
C MET A 77 -7.24 -11.99 -10.08
N SER A 78 -6.21 -11.94 -10.94
CA SER A 78 -6.24 -12.59 -12.26
C SER A 78 -6.36 -14.11 -12.17
N GLU A 79 -5.59 -14.75 -11.30
CA GLU A 79 -5.60 -16.22 -11.10
C GLU A 79 -6.95 -16.73 -10.59
N LEU A 80 -7.64 -15.94 -9.78
CA LEU A 80 -8.96 -16.27 -9.21
C LEU A 80 -10.13 -15.77 -10.06
N GLY A 81 -9.88 -15.16 -11.23
CA GLY A 81 -10.93 -14.60 -12.09
C GLY A 81 -11.68 -13.42 -11.48
N ILE A 82 -11.07 -12.73 -10.49
CA ILE A 82 -11.68 -11.56 -9.83
C ILE A 82 -11.53 -10.35 -10.75
N SER A 83 -12.64 -9.63 -10.98
CA SER A 83 -12.64 -8.42 -11.80
C SER A 83 -11.70 -7.36 -11.21
N LYS A 84 -11.03 -6.59 -12.08
CA LYS A 84 -10.14 -5.50 -11.67
C LYS A 84 -10.83 -4.44 -10.80
N ASN A 85 -12.10 -4.20 -11.04
CA ASN A 85 -12.95 -3.26 -10.31
C ASN A 85 -13.89 -3.95 -9.31
N ASP A 86 -13.55 -5.16 -8.84
CA ASP A 86 -14.32 -5.84 -7.81
C ASP A 86 -14.33 -5.00 -6.52
N GLU A 87 -15.52 -4.76 -5.98
CA GLU A 87 -15.76 -3.91 -4.80
C GLU A 87 -15.04 -4.40 -3.53
N LYS A 88 -14.61 -5.67 -3.50
CA LYS A 88 -13.91 -6.25 -2.36
C LYS A 88 -12.41 -5.95 -2.33
N VAL A 89 -11.81 -5.44 -3.42
CA VAL A 89 -10.36 -5.20 -3.48
C VAL A 89 -10.05 -3.76 -3.84
N TRP A 90 -9.35 -3.09 -2.94
CA TRP A 90 -8.95 -1.68 -3.08
C TRP A 90 -7.47 -1.48 -2.79
N PHE A 91 -6.85 -0.59 -3.56
CA PHE A 91 -5.47 -0.14 -3.35
C PHE A 91 -5.46 1.29 -2.81
N GLY A 92 -4.79 1.50 -1.67
CA GLY A 92 -4.69 2.80 -1.02
C GLY A 92 -3.24 3.27 -0.89
N GLN A 93 -2.94 4.48 -1.37
CA GLN A 93 -1.66 5.14 -1.18
C GLN A 93 -1.87 6.49 -0.50
N LEU A 94 -0.84 6.98 0.18
CA LEU A 94 -0.85 8.33 0.73
C LEU A 94 -0.77 9.37 -0.38
N TYR A 95 -1.47 10.48 -0.20
CA TYR A 95 -1.38 11.61 -1.10
C TYR A 95 0.07 12.13 -1.18
N GLY A 96 0.53 12.44 -2.39
CA GLY A 96 1.91 12.87 -2.63
C GLY A 96 2.95 11.75 -2.64
N MET A 97 2.53 10.46 -2.53
CA MET A 97 3.43 9.31 -2.55
C MET A 97 2.97 8.26 -3.56
N SER A 98 3.94 7.61 -4.23
CA SER A 98 3.71 6.49 -5.15
C SER A 98 2.65 6.75 -6.23
N ASP A 99 2.71 7.92 -6.84
CA ASP A 99 1.79 8.30 -7.91
C ASP A 99 1.90 7.39 -9.12
N ASN A 100 3.10 6.85 -9.39
CA ASN A 100 3.32 5.83 -10.40
C ASN A 100 2.46 4.57 -10.18
N ILE A 101 2.31 4.09 -8.94
CA ILE A 101 1.44 2.95 -8.61
C ILE A 101 -0.02 3.36 -8.81
N THR A 102 -0.43 4.46 -8.19
CA THR A 102 -1.83 4.92 -8.19
C THR A 102 -2.37 5.13 -9.59
N PHE A 103 -1.68 5.93 -10.42
CA PHE A 103 -2.16 6.27 -11.75
C PHE A 103 -2.10 5.09 -12.73
N ASN A 104 -1.12 4.20 -12.59
CA ASN A 104 -1.09 2.98 -13.41
C ASN A 104 -2.22 2.01 -13.04
N LEU A 105 -2.51 1.80 -11.77
CA LEU A 105 -3.65 1.00 -11.32
C LEU A 105 -4.98 1.57 -11.82
N ALA A 106 -5.19 2.88 -11.66
CA ALA A 106 -6.38 3.56 -12.13
C ALA A 106 -6.56 3.41 -13.65
N LYS A 107 -5.48 3.61 -14.42
CA LYS A 107 -5.49 3.44 -15.88
C LYS A 107 -5.81 2.01 -16.30
N MET A 108 -5.40 1.01 -15.52
CA MET A 108 -5.70 -0.40 -15.77
C MET A 108 -7.10 -0.82 -15.31
N GLY A 109 -7.86 0.07 -14.67
CA GLY A 109 -9.23 -0.17 -14.20
C GLY A 109 -9.35 -0.81 -12.83
N TYR A 110 -8.31 -0.77 -11.98
CA TYR A 110 -8.38 -1.23 -10.60
C TYR A 110 -8.98 -0.15 -9.68
N ASN A 111 -9.63 -0.59 -8.59
CA ASN A 111 -10.11 0.32 -7.57
C ASN A 111 -8.93 0.87 -6.76
N VAL A 112 -8.73 2.17 -6.81
CA VAL A 112 -7.61 2.84 -6.16
C VAL A 112 -8.07 4.16 -5.55
N PHE A 113 -7.48 4.54 -4.42
CA PHE A 113 -7.72 5.83 -3.78
C PHE A 113 -6.46 6.39 -3.13
N LYS A 114 -6.46 7.71 -2.95
CA LYS A 114 -5.43 8.43 -2.19
C LYS A 114 -5.95 8.75 -0.80
N ILE A 115 -5.15 8.44 0.21
CA ILE A 115 -5.42 8.83 1.59
C ILE A 115 -4.86 10.23 1.80
N LEU A 116 -5.75 11.18 2.05
CA LEU A 116 -5.37 12.54 2.42
C LEU A 116 -5.48 12.68 3.95
N PRO A 117 -4.36 12.79 4.68
CA PRO A 117 -4.39 13.01 6.11
C PRO A 117 -5.04 14.38 6.40
N PHE A 118 -6.04 14.39 7.25
CA PHE A 118 -6.76 15.59 7.66
C PHE A 118 -7.01 15.59 9.17
N GLY A 119 -6.85 16.73 9.82
CA GLY A 119 -7.11 16.88 11.25
C GLY A 119 -6.34 18.03 11.89
N PRO A 120 -6.46 18.20 13.23
CA PRO A 120 -5.71 19.20 13.97
C PRO A 120 -4.20 19.02 13.80
N VAL A 121 -3.48 20.12 13.56
CA VAL A 121 -2.03 20.11 13.30
C VAL A 121 -1.25 19.32 14.36
N ARG A 122 -1.61 19.47 15.64
CA ARG A 122 -0.98 18.74 16.75
C ARG A 122 -1.01 17.22 16.58
N ASN A 123 -2.08 16.68 16.03
CA ASN A 123 -2.24 15.23 15.84
C ASN A 123 -1.66 14.78 14.49
N LEU A 124 -1.69 15.67 13.49
CA LEU A 124 -1.28 15.38 12.13
C LEU A 124 0.24 15.40 11.96
N MET A 125 0.92 16.37 12.56
CA MET A 125 2.38 16.53 12.40
C MET A 125 3.19 15.30 12.81
N PRO A 126 2.96 14.65 13.95
CA PRO A 126 3.69 13.43 14.30
C PRO A 126 3.46 12.29 13.29
N TYR A 127 2.28 12.21 12.71
CA TYR A 127 1.96 11.23 11.68
C TYR A 127 2.73 11.51 10.38
N LEU A 128 2.75 12.77 9.91
CA LEU A 128 3.44 13.19 8.69
C LEU A 128 4.97 13.06 8.82
N ILE A 129 5.53 13.42 9.98
CA ILE A 129 6.97 13.26 10.26
C ILE A 129 7.38 11.80 10.14
N ARG A 130 6.65 10.87 10.78
CA ARG A 130 6.95 9.43 10.65
C ARG A 130 6.89 8.94 9.21
N ARG A 131 5.96 9.46 8.39
CA ARG A 131 5.90 9.11 6.95
C ARG A 131 7.08 9.68 6.18
N ALA A 132 7.50 10.90 6.48
CA ALA A 132 8.69 11.51 5.87
C ALA A 132 9.97 10.73 6.23
N GLU A 133 10.11 10.32 7.49
CA GLU A 133 11.24 9.52 7.96
C GLU A 133 11.28 8.13 7.29
N GLU A 134 10.14 7.45 7.18
CA GLU A 134 10.04 6.17 6.48
C GLU A 134 10.45 6.30 5.00
N ASN A 135 10.03 7.37 4.33
CA ASN A 135 10.43 7.66 2.95
C ASN A 135 11.92 7.92 2.80
N SER A 136 12.51 8.65 3.75
CA SER A 136 13.95 8.98 3.70
C SER A 136 14.83 7.82 4.14
N SER A 137 14.34 6.92 5.01
CA SER A 137 15.10 5.75 5.48
C SER A 137 15.20 4.62 4.44
N VAL A 138 14.29 4.57 3.46
CA VAL A 138 14.38 3.62 2.35
C VAL A 138 15.37 4.17 1.32
N LYS A 139 16.66 3.87 1.49
CA LYS A 139 17.72 4.20 0.52
C LYS A 139 17.28 3.84 -0.90
N GLY A 140 17.16 4.83 -1.76
CA GLY A 140 16.85 4.67 -3.17
C GLY A 140 15.39 4.95 -3.59
N GLN A 141 14.43 5.07 -2.69
CA GLN A 141 13.03 5.29 -3.08
C GLN A 141 12.79 6.72 -3.58
N THR A 142 13.35 7.74 -2.90
CA THR A 142 13.27 9.14 -3.34
C THR A 142 14.01 9.35 -4.67
N GLY A 143 15.19 8.71 -4.84
CA GLY A 143 15.92 8.76 -6.10
C GLY A 143 15.17 8.06 -7.24
N ARG A 144 14.45 6.98 -6.96
CA ARG A 144 13.65 6.26 -7.96
C ARG A 144 12.42 7.05 -8.38
N GLU A 145 11.68 7.66 -7.46
CA GLU A 145 10.53 8.51 -7.80
C GLU A 145 10.94 9.70 -8.66
N LEU A 146 12.05 10.35 -8.33
CA LEU A 146 12.62 11.43 -9.13
C LEU A 146 12.99 10.94 -10.54
N GLN A 147 13.64 9.78 -10.67
CA GLN A 147 13.98 9.17 -11.96
C GLN A 147 12.73 8.87 -12.80
N LEU A 148 11.67 8.36 -12.19
CA LEU A 148 10.40 8.09 -12.88
C LEU A 148 9.75 9.40 -13.39
N ILE A 149 9.80 10.47 -12.60
CA ILE A 149 9.30 11.79 -12.99
C ILE A 149 10.13 12.34 -14.17
N ILE A 150 11.47 12.29 -14.09
CA ILE A 150 12.35 12.74 -15.17
C ILE A 150 12.09 11.94 -16.46
N THR A 151 11.94 10.63 -16.34
CA THR A 151 11.64 9.75 -17.48
C THR A 151 10.32 10.13 -18.14
N GLU A 152 9.28 10.38 -17.36
CA GLU A 152 7.97 10.78 -17.87
C GLU A 152 7.99 12.19 -18.50
N ILE A 153 8.71 13.14 -17.93
CA ILE A 153 8.91 14.46 -18.51
C ILE A 153 9.59 14.34 -19.89
N ASN A 154 10.65 13.54 -19.99
CA ASN A 154 11.37 13.32 -21.26
C ASN A 154 10.48 12.62 -22.29
N ARG A 155 9.68 11.64 -21.89
CA ARG A 155 8.71 10.98 -22.77
C ARG A 155 7.67 11.96 -23.32
N ARG A 156 7.18 12.88 -22.50
CA ARG A 156 6.22 13.91 -22.93
C ARG A 156 6.85 14.90 -23.91
N LYS A 157 8.07 15.35 -23.64
CA LYS A 157 8.82 16.23 -24.55
C LYS A 157 9.01 15.60 -25.94
N GLN A 158 9.41 14.31 -25.99
CA GLN A 158 9.57 13.59 -27.25
C GLN A 158 8.25 13.46 -28.03
N LYS A 159 7.11 13.26 -27.35
CA LYS A 159 5.80 13.20 -28.01
C LYS A 159 5.36 14.53 -28.61
N ILE A 160 5.75 15.65 -28.02
CA ILE A 160 5.45 16.98 -28.56
C ILE A 160 6.28 17.19 -29.84
N ILE A 161 7.59 16.92 -29.79
CA ILE A 161 8.49 17.07 -30.95
C ILE A 161 8.03 16.22 -32.15
N ASN A 162 7.58 14.98 -31.89
CA ASN A 162 7.11 14.07 -32.95
C ASN A 162 5.68 14.40 -33.47
N LYS A 163 4.95 15.35 -32.85
CA LYS A 163 3.67 15.84 -33.36
C LYS A 163 3.79 17.06 -34.24
N ASP A 164 4.89 17.79 -34.10
CA ASP A 164 5.18 19.01 -34.86
C ASP A 164 6.08 18.73 -36.07
N SER A 165 6.41 17.44 -36.31
CA SER A 165 7.11 16.91 -37.49
C SER A 165 6.17 16.13 -38.40
#